data_2dc1864dd2f38b661bb21ef9dda55e1e
#
_entry.id   2dc1864dd2f38b661bb21ef9dda55e1e
#
_cell.length_a   1.000
_cell.length_b   1.000
_cell.length_c   1.000
_cell.angle_alpha   90.00
_cell.angle_beta   90.00
_cell.angle_gamma   90.00
#
_symmetry.space_group_name_H-M   'P 1'
#
loop_
_entity.id
_entity.type
_entity.pdbx_description
1 polymer ?
#
loop_
_entity_poly.entity_id
_entity_poly.type
_entity_poly.pdbx_seq_one_letter_code
_entity_poly.pdbx_strand_id
1 'polypeptide(L)'
;MSGAILRYLAVANGFYPTDPEEVYEVEKLLDLIGDYVAGNIKLHYTKDEDEKKKLLEEYLENFFPKYLGYFDKQLQNNSSKEFMVGDKITIVDFLMLHRLERIANNDFLKEPVGAILDTFPTLKEYYEIRYEAQKEYFENRPVCPY
;
A
#
# COMPACT_ATOMS: atom_id res chain seq x y z
N MET A 1 4.93 -16.35 6.51
CA MET A 1 6.41 -16.40 6.33
C MET A 1 6.95 -15.26 5.47
N SER A 2 6.22 -14.74 4.50
CA SER A 2 6.66 -13.61 3.63
C SER A 2 7.10 -12.35 4.40
N GLY A 3 6.39 -11.96 5.46
CA GLY A 3 6.76 -10.81 6.28
C GLY A 3 8.12 -10.92 6.98
N ALA A 4 8.51 -12.12 7.41
CA ALA A 4 9.85 -12.34 7.99
C ALA A 4 10.96 -12.22 6.93
N ILE A 5 10.72 -12.72 5.73
CA ILE A 5 11.68 -12.59 4.61
C ILE A 5 11.85 -11.12 4.22
N LEU A 6 10.75 -10.37 4.14
CA LEU A 6 10.79 -8.95 3.84
C LEU A 6 11.60 -8.16 4.88
N ARG A 7 11.37 -8.41 6.19
CA ARG A 7 12.15 -7.76 7.26
C ARG A 7 13.63 -8.12 7.19
N TYR A 8 13.94 -9.39 6.97
CA TYR A 8 15.33 -9.83 6.81
C TYR A 8 16.03 -9.09 5.65
N LEU A 9 15.39 -9.02 4.49
CA LEU A 9 15.93 -8.30 3.33
C LEU A 9 16.03 -6.80 3.58
N ALA A 10 15.04 -6.20 4.23
CA ALA A 10 15.07 -4.78 4.56
C ALA A 10 16.21 -4.43 5.52
N VAL A 11 16.41 -5.22 6.56
CA VAL A 11 17.55 -5.05 7.50
C VAL A 11 18.88 -5.21 6.77
N ALA A 12 19.02 -6.26 5.95
CA ALA A 12 20.26 -6.54 5.22
C ALA A 12 20.66 -5.47 4.20
N ASN A 13 19.68 -4.69 3.71
CA ASN A 13 19.88 -3.68 2.66
C ASN A 13 19.66 -2.22 3.15
N GLY A 14 19.50 -2.00 4.45
CA GLY A 14 19.38 -0.66 5.02
C GLY A 14 18.00 0.01 4.82
N PHE A 15 16.96 -0.76 4.51
CA PHE A 15 15.57 -0.31 4.38
C PHE A 15 14.72 -0.53 5.64
N TYR A 16 15.37 -0.82 6.75
CA TYR A 16 14.73 -0.97 8.05
C TYR A 16 15.42 -0.04 9.04
N PRO A 17 14.69 0.82 9.75
CA PRO A 17 15.30 1.79 10.65
C PRO A 17 15.94 1.12 11.89
N THR A 18 16.85 1.84 12.53
CA THR A 18 17.49 1.42 13.78
C THR A 18 17.02 2.23 14.99
N ASP A 19 16.45 3.40 14.76
CA ASP A 19 15.82 4.20 15.80
C ASP A 19 14.56 3.52 16.32
N PRO A 20 14.38 3.37 17.64
CA PRO A 20 13.25 2.65 18.20
C PRO A 20 11.86 3.25 17.87
N GLU A 21 11.78 4.58 17.74
CA GLU A 21 10.51 5.26 17.41
C GLU A 21 10.16 5.02 15.94
N GLU A 22 11.14 5.13 15.04
CA GLU A 22 10.94 4.80 13.63
C GLU A 22 10.64 3.31 13.43
N VAL A 23 11.29 2.40 14.18
CA VAL A 23 10.96 0.97 14.17
C VAL A 23 9.52 0.74 14.58
N TYR A 24 9.05 1.39 15.65
CA TYR A 24 7.65 1.30 16.07
C TYR A 24 6.67 1.77 14.98
N GLU A 25 6.96 2.90 14.34
CA GLU A 25 6.13 3.43 13.25
C GLU A 25 6.11 2.49 12.03
N VAL A 26 7.26 1.91 11.66
CA VAL A 26 7.36 0.91 10.59
C VAL A 26 6.52 -0.32 10.92
N GLU A 27 6.69 -0.91 12.11
CA GLU A 27 5.94 -2.11 12.51
C GLU A 27 4.43 -1.86 12.60
N LYS A 28 4.02 -0.72 13.16
CA LYS A 28 2.62 -0.29 13.18
C LYS A 28 2.00 -0.26 11.77
N LEU A 29 2.73 0.26 10.78
CA LEU A 29 2.24 0.32 9.40
C LEU A 29 2.28 -1.05 8.71
N LEU A 30 3.25 -1.90 9.02
CA LEU A 30 3.28 -3.28 8.52
C LEU A 30 2.09 -4.09 9.03
N ASP A 31 1.72 -3.93 10.30
CA ASP A 31 0.52 -4.55 10.88
C ASP A 31 -0.74 -4.01 10.22
N LEU A 32 -0.84 -2.69 10.03
CA LEU A 32 -1.97 -2.07 9.33
C LEU A 32 -2.11 -2.58 7.88
N ILE A 33 -1.01 -2.76 7.15
CA ILE A 33 -1.01 -3.38 5.82
C ILE A 33 -1.47 -4.84 5.92
N GLY A 34 -1.06 -5.57 6.95
CA GLY A 34 -1.51 -6.92 7.24
C GLY A 34 -3.02 -7.01 7.42
N ASP A 35 -3.59 -6.14 8.23
CA ASP A 35 -5.02 -6.03 8.47
C ASP A 35 -5.80 -5.67 7.19
N TYR A 36 -5.26 -4.74 6.40
CA TYR A 36 -5.81 -4.40 5.09
C TYR A 36 -5.88 -5.62 4.16
N VAL A 37 -4.80 -6.41 4.10
CA VAL A 37 -4.76 -7.64 3.28
C VAL A 37 -5.74 -8.68 3.80
N ALA A 38 -5.79 -8.91 5.11
CA ALA A 38 -6.70 -9.86 5.74
C ALA A 38 -8.17 -9.49 5.51
N GLY A 39 -8.50 -8.20 5.60
CA GLY A 39 -9.87 -7.71 5.44
C GLY A 39 -10.43 -7.88 4.02
N ASN A 40 -9.59 -7.93 3.00
CA ASN A 40 -10.05 -8.11 1.61
C ASN A 40 -9.89 -9.53 1.05
N ILE A 41 -9.38 -10.47 1.86
CA ILE A 41 -9.20 -11.86 1.44
C ILE A 41 -10.51 -12.48 0.94
N LYS A 42 -11.62 -12.24 1.63
CA LYS A 42 -12.92 -12.79 1.27
C LYS A 42 -13.33 -12.38 -0.15
N LEU A 43 -13.11 -11.12 -0.52
CA LEU A 43 -13.39 -10.61 -1.87
C LEU A 43 -12.64 -11.40 -2.96
N HIS A 44 -11.38 -11.75 -2.71
CA HIS A 44 -10.56 -12.49 -3.68
C HIS A 44 -10.97 -13.95 -3.87
N TYR A 45 -11.47 -14.60 -2.81
CA TYR A 45 -11.78 -16.04 -2.83
C TYR A 45 -13.27 -16.35 -3.01
N THR A 46 -14.15 -15.37 -2.97
CA THR A 46 -15.58 -15.55 -3.23
C THR A 46 -15.80 -15.88 -4.70
N LYS A 47 -16.49 -17.02 -4.95
CA LYS A 47 -16.79 -17.53 -6.30
C LYS A 47 -18.20 -17.16 -6.77
N ASP A 48 -19.11 -16.87 -5.84
CA ASP A 48 -20.45 -16.42 -6.15
C ASP A 48 -20.39 -14.97 -6.61
N GLU A 49 -20.83 -14.71 -7.84
CA GLU A 49 -20.71 -13.39 -8.47
C GLU A 49 -21.59 -12.32 -7.80
N ASP A 50 -22.76 -12.70 -7.28
CA ASP A 50 -23.66 -11.76 -6.61
C ASP A 50 -23.09 -11.39 -5.22
N GLU A 51 -22.57 -12.37 -4.48
CA GLU A 51 -21.89 -12.11 -3.22
C GLU A 51 -20.61 -11.28 -3.43
N LYS A 52 -19.81 -11.61 -4.45
CA LYS A 52 -18.60 -10.89 -4.80
C LYS A 52 -18.85 -9.43 -5.14
N LYS A 53 -19.93 -9.15 -5.89
CA LYS A 53 -20.34 -7.78 -6.21
C LYS A 53 -20.67 -6.98 -4.97
N LYS A 54 -21.45 -7.54 -4.04
CA LYS A 54 -21.74 -6.88 -2.75
C LYS A 54 -20.50 -6.60 -1.92
N LEU A 55 -19.58 -7.58 -1.85
CA LEU A 55 -18.30 -7.41 -1.15
C LEU A 55 -17.45 -6.33 -1.79
N LEU A 56 -17.46 -6.22 -3.12
CA LEU A 56 -16.73 -5.18 -3.84
C LEU A 56 -17.33 -3.79 -3.57
N GLU A 57 -18.64 -3.65 -3.55
CA GLU A 57 -19.33 -2.41 -3.19
C GLU A 57 -18.97 -1.98 -1.76
N GLU A 58 -19.09 -2.89 -0.79
CA GLU A 58 -18.68 -2.62 0.62
C GLU A 58 -17.19 -2.26 0.74
N TYR A 59 -16.34 -2.95 -0.01
CA TYR A 59 -14.91 -2.66 -0.05
C TYR A 59 -14.63 -1.24 -0.53
N LEU A 60 -15.23 -0.83 -1.65
CA LEU A 60 -15.01 0.49 -2.25
C LEU A 60 -15.62 1.64 -1.43
N GLU A 61 -16.78 1.41 -0.81
CA GLU A 61 -17.49 2.45 -0.06
C GLU A 61 -16.91 2.68 1.35
N ASN A 62 -16.50 1.61 2.01
CA ASN A 62 -16.19 1.68 3.44
C ASN A 62 -14.76 1.26 3.78
N PHE A 63 -14.35 0.10 3.28
CA PHE A 63 -13.10 -0.53 3.70
C PHE A 63 -11.88 0.17 3.13
N PHE A 64 -11.84 0.33 1.82
CA PHE A 64 -10.70 0.91 1.12
C PHE A 64 -10.44 2.37 1.50
N PRO A 65 -11.44 3.29 1.50
CA PRO A 65 -11.23 4.68 1.92
C PRO A 65 -10.74 4.81 3.37
N LYS A 66 -11.22 3.94 4.27
CA LYS A 66 -10.77 3.92 5.66
C LYS A 66 -9.26 3.69 5.77
N TYR A 67 -8.74 2.68 5.05
CA TYR A 67 -7.31 2.37 5.07
C TYR A 67 -6.46 3.43 4.37
N LEU A 68 -6.92 3.96 3.24
CA LEU A 68 -6.23 5.09 2.60
C LEU A 68 -6.15 6.31 3.55
N GLY A 69 -7.21 6.59 4.29
CA GLY A 69 -7.23 7.67 5.28
C GLY A 69 -6.19 7.50 6.39
N TYR A 70 -5.91 6.28 6.83
CA TYR A 70 -4.84 6.05 7.80
C TYR A 70 -3.45 6.33 7.21
N PHE A 71 -3.18 5.90 5.98
CA PHE A 71 -1.90 6.15 5.32
C PHE A 71 -1.72 7.62 4.94
N ASP A 72 -2.77 8.28 4.45
CA ASP A 72 -2.73 9.72 4.16
C ASP A 72 -2.43 10.54 5.43
N LYS A 73 -3.08 10.21 6.54
CA LYS A 73 -2.82 10.84 7.84
C LYS A 73 -1.39 10.56 8.34
N GLN A 74 -0.87 9.36 8.12
CA GLN A 74 0.52 9.03 8.47
C GLN A 74 1.50 9.93 7.70
N LEU A 75 1.31 10.10 6.40
CA LEU A 75 2.11 11.02 5.59
C LEU A 75 1.97 12.47 6.02
N GLN A 76 0.75 12.93 6.36
CA GLN A 76 0.53 14.28 6.87
C GLN A 76 1.28 14.54 8.18
N ASN A 77 1.42 13.54 9.03
CA ASN A 77 2.11 13.63 10.31
C ASN A 77 3.63 13.44 10.20
N ASN A 78 4.11 12.81 9.13
CA ASN A 78 5.55 12.65 8.92
C ASN A 78 6.19 13.98 8.49
N SER A 79 7.41 14.23 8.91
CA SER A 79 8.18 15.42 8.53
C SER A 79 8.44 15.49 7.03
N SER A 80 8.74 14.37 6.42
CA SER A 80 8.86 14.22 4.97
C SER A 80 7.57 13.62 4.39
N LYS A 81 6.98 14.30 3.39
CA LYS A 81 5.82 13.76 2.66
C LYS A 81 6.21 12.73 1.60
N GLU A 82 7.50 12.54 1.39
CA GLU A 82 8.03 11.59 0.42
C GLU A 82 8.16 10.16 0.95
N PHE A 83 8.12 9.96 2.28
CA PHE A 83 8.29 8.66 2.92
C PHE A 83 7.22 8.43 3.97
N MET A 84 6.83 7.17 4.16
CA MET A 84 5.85 6.79 5.18
C MET A 84 6.37 6.99 6.61
N VAL A 85 7.68 6.81 6.80
CA VAL A 85 8.37 6.95 8.11
C VAL A 85 9.70 7.64 7.91
N GLY A 86 9.99 8.63 8.75
CA GLY A 86 11.27 9.32 8.74
C GLY A 86 11.58 10.10 7.46
N ASP A 87 12.83 10.13 7.08
CA ASP A 87 13.38 10.88 5.94
C ASP A 87 14.00 9.99 4.85
N LYS A 88 13.78 8.67 4.93
CA LYS A 88 14.37 7.66 4.03
C LYS A 88 13.35 6.61 3.64
N ILE A 89 13.61 5.99 2.49
CA ILE A 89 12.79 4.85 2.03
C ILE A 89 12.92 3.67 2.99
N THR A 90 11.80 3.09 3.36
CA THR A 90 11.72 1.92 4.24
C THR A 90 10.96 0.77 3.57
N ILE A 91 10.92 -0.38 4.22
CA ILE A 91 10.13 -1.55 3.79
C ILE A 91 8.64 -1.20 3.59
N VAL A 92 8.10 -0.24 4.35
CA VAL A 92 6.71 0.20 4.24
C VAL A 92 6.44 0.85 2.90
N ASP A 93 7.38 1.69 2.42
CA ASP A 93 7.26 2.40 1.14
C ASP A 93 7.19 1.42 -0.03
N PHE A 94 8.00 0.36 -0.03
CA PHE A 94 7.95 -0.67 -1.06
C PHE A 94 6.61 -1.41 -1.08
N LEU A 95 6.08 -1.75 0.11
CA LEU A 95 4.80 -2.44 0.21
C LEU A 95 3.63 -1.55 -0.22
N MET A 96 3.63 -0.29 0.20
CA MET A 96 2.59 0.68 -0.17
C MET A 96 2.60 0.97 -1.67
N LEU A 97 3.76 1.25 -2.23
CA LEU A 97 3.90 1.49 -3.66
C LEU A 97 3.40 0.30 -4.49
N HIS A 98 3.80 -0.92 -4.11
CA HIS A 98 3.33 -2.13 -4.79
C HIS A 98 1.80 -2.31 -4.68
N ARG A 99 1.20 -1.99 -3.53
CA ARG A 99 -0.25 -2.08 -3.33
C ARG A 99 -0.99 -1.07 -4.20
N LEU A 100 -0.58 0.18 -4.17
CA LEU A 100 -1.22 1.25 -4.94
C LEU A 100 -1.06 1.01 -6.44
N GLU A 101 0.11 0.56 -6.88
CA GLU A 101 0.38 0.22 -8.29
C GLU A 101 -0.51 -0.93 -8.77
N ARG A 102 -0.64 -2.02 -7.99
CA ARG A 102 -1.52 -3.13 -8.37
C ARG A 102 -2.98 -2.72 -8.51
N ILE A 103 -3.44 -1.78 -7.70
CA ILE A 103 -4.81 -1.28 -7.75
C ILE A 103 -4.97 -0.35 -8.94
N ALA A 104 -4.03 0.57 -9.15
CA ALA A 104 -4.04 1.52 -10.25
C ALA A 104 -3.99 0.85 -11.64
N ASN A 105 -3.38 -0.34 -11.74
CA ASN A 105 -3.29 -1.11 -12.98
C ASN A 105 -4.30 -2.26 -13.07
N ASN A 106 -5.26 -2.35 -12.17
CA ASN A 106 -6.33 -3.32 -12.25
C ASN A 106 -7.49 -2.78 -13.10
N ASP A 107 -7.78 -3.40 -14.23
CA ASP A 107 -8.78 -2.92 -15.19
C ASP A 107 -10.18 -2.73 -14.58
N PHE A 108 -10.55 -3.51 -13.57
CA PHE A 108 -11.85 -3.42 -12.90
C PHE A 108 -11.89 -2.37 -11.77
N LEU A 109 -10.74 -2.05 -11.17
CA LEU A 109 -10.66 -1.18 -9.99
C LEU A 109 -10.10 0.20 -10.30
N LYS A 110 -9.48 0.37 -11.44
CA LYS A 110 -8.75 1.59 -11.82
C LYS A 110 -9.59 2.86 -11.68
N GLU A 111 -10.80 2.86 -12.27
CA GLU A 111 -11.66 4.05 -12.23
C GLU A 111 -12.20 4.35 -10.83
N PRO A 112 -12.88 3.41 -10.13
CA PRO A 112 -13.44 3.70 -8.82
C PRO A 112 -12.35 3.99 -7.77
N VAL A 113 -11.22 3.30 -7.85
CA VAL A 113 -10.11 3.52 -6.92
C VAL A 113 -9.36 4.82 -7.22
N GLY A 114 -9.22 5.20 -8.48
CA GLY A 114 -8.67 6.49 -8.85
C GLY A 114 -9.48 7.64 -8.25
N ALA A 115 -10.79 7.60 -8.38
CA ALA A 115 -11.68 8.60 -7.79
C ALA A 115 -11.58 8.66 -6.26
N ILE A 116 -11.44 7.51 -5.59
CA ILE A 116 -11.23 7.47 -4.13
C ILE A 116 -9.86 8.04 -3.77
N LEU A 117 -8.80 7.67 -4.49
CA LEU A 117 -7.44 8.17 -4.23
C LEU A 117 -7.35 9.69 -4.41
N ASP A 118 -8.12 10.26 -5.33
CA ASP A 118 -8.22 11.72 -5.51
C ASP A 118 -8.73 12.46 -4.27
N THR A 119 -9.43 11.78 -3.37
CA THR A 119 -9.85 12.35 -2.08
C THR A 119 -8.75 12.37 -1.01
N PHE A 120 -7.58 11.76 -1.28
CA PHE A 120 -6.42 11.70 -0.40
C PHE A 120 -5.18 12.32 -1.08
N PRO A 121 -5.12 13.65 -1.18
CA PRO A 121 -4.11 14.33 -2.02
C PRO A 121 -2.66 14.07 -1.58
N THR A 122 -2.39 13.95 -0.27
CA THR A 122 -1.03 13.67 0.23
C THR A 122 -0.58 12.26 -0.17
N LEU A 123 -1.46 11.28 -0.05
CA LEU A 123 -1.17 9.90 -0.45
C LEU A 123 -1.04 9.76 -1.97
N LYS A 124 -1.83 10.51 -2.73
CA LYS A 124 -1.73 10.56 -4.20
C LYS A 124 -0.39 11.12 -4.65
N GLU A 125 0.01 12.28 -4.11
CA GLU A 125 1.31 12.89 -4.40
C GLU A 125 2.47 11.96 -4.04
N TYR A 126 2.42 11.34 -2.85
CA TYR A 126 3.37 10.31 -2.45
C TYR A 126 3.46 9.17 -3.47
N TYR A 127 2.32 8.63 -3.93
CA TYR A 127 2.28 7.56 -4.93
C TYR A 127 2.95 7.99 -6.24
N GLU A 128 2.63 9.18 -6.74
CA GLU A 128 3.19 9.71 -7.99
C GLU A 128 4.72 9.86 -7.91
N ILE A 129 5.23 10.42 -6.80
CA ILE A 129 6.67 10.57 -6.56
C ILE A 129 7.36 9.20 -6.49
N ARG A 130 6.80 8.26 -5.72
CA ARG A 130 7.40 6.93 -5.55
C ARG A 130 7.32 6.09 -6.82
N TYR A 131 6.22 6.17 -7.55
CA TYR A 131 6.06 5.48 -8.82
C TYR A 131 7.08 5.96 -9.86
N GLU A 132 7.22 7.26 -10.04
CA GLU A 132 8.17 7.82 -11.01
C GLU A 132 9.63 7.44 -10.66
N ALA A 133 9.97 7.45 -9.37
CA ALA A 133 11.29 7.02 -8.89
C ALA A 133 11.61 5.53 -9.17
N GLN A 134 10.59 4.69 -9.41
CA GLN A 134 10.75 3.25 -9.67
C GLN A 134 10.15 2.81 -11.01
N LYS A 135 9.84 3.74 -11.87
CA LYS A 135 9.18 3.51 -13.16
C LYS A 135 9.91 2.50 -14.02
N GLU A 136 11.24 2.62 -14.14
CA GLU A 136 12.08 1.68 -14.90
C GLU A 136 11.89 0.24 -14.41
N TYR A 137 11.80 0.03 -13.11
CA TYR A 137 11.53 -1.29 -12.54
C TYR A 137 10.13 -1.81 -12.92
N PHE A 138 9.09 -0.97 -12.82
CA PHE A 138 7.72 -1.38 -13.15
C PHE A 138 7.54 -1.68 -14.64
N GLU A 139 8.19 -0.92 -15.52
CA GLU A 139 8.13 -1.11 -16.97
C GLU A 139 8.90 -2.36 -17.43
N ASN A 140 9.99 -2.74 -16.74
CA ASN A 140 10.86 -3.84 -17.15
C ASN A 140 10.68 -5.14 -16.35
N ARG A 141 9.91 -5.13 -15.27
CA ARG A 141 9.68 -6.34 -14.47
C ARG A 141 8.89 -7.38 -15.27
N PRO A 142 9.15 -8.68 -15.06
CA PRO A 142 8.32 -9.73 -15.64
C PRO A 142 6.86 -9.59 -15.23
N VAL A 143 5.93 -9.81 -16.17
CA VAL A 143 4.50 -9.85 -15.85
C VAL A 143 4.25 -11.02 -14.91
N CYS A 144 3.78 -10.73 -13.71
CA CYS A 144 3.41 -11.75 -12.74
C CYS A 144 1.96 -12.19 -13.01
N PRO A 145 1.70 -13.48 -13.23
CA PRO A 145 0.36 -13.98 -13.57
C PRO A 145 -0.59 -14.09 -12.36
N TYR A 146 -0.22 -13.56 -11.19
CA TYR A 146 -1.01 -13.65 -9.95
C TYR A 146 -1.54 -12.29 -9.48
#